data_54f054de65b0a2f6254365926d51150d
#
_entry.id   54f054de65b0a2f6254365926d51150d
#
_cell.length_a   1.000
_cell.length_b   1.000
_cell.length_c   1.000
_cell.angle_alpha   90.00
_cell.angle_beta   90.00
_cell.angle_gamma   90.00
#
_symmetry.space_group_name_H-M   'P 1'
#
loop_
_entity.id
_entity.type
_entity.pdbx_description
1 polymer ?
#
loop_
_entity_poly.entity_id
_entity_poly.type
_entity_poly.pdbx_seq_one_letter_code
_entity_poly.pdbx_strand_id
1 'polypeptide(L)'
;IRDREHAFTLAVESLLDVKVPERAQCIRVLYSEIGRILNHMINVPAQALDVGALTPTLWGWEEREKLMVFYERACGSRLHAAYFRTGGVHQDLEDKLINDIYKFCDPFLKVLDDLESLLTENRIFKQRNVDIGIVTKQDVLDWGLTGVMARGLSLIHI
;
A
#
# COMPACT_ATOMS: atom_id res chain seq x y z
N ILE A 1 -5.57 4.84 5.35
CA ILE A 1 -6.88 5.38 5.78
C ILE A 1 -8.00 4.46 5.33
N ARG A 2 -8.02 3.97 4.09
CA ARG A 2 -9.08 3.10 3.57
C ARG A 2 -9.23 1.76 4.24
N ASP A 3 -8.15 1.14 4.64
CA ASP A 3 -8.21 -0.13 5.36
C ASP A 3 -8.99 0.00 6.67
N ARG A 4 -8.98 1.19 7.28
CA ARG A 4 -9.79 1.49 8.46
C ARG A 4 -11.27 1.63 8.13
N GLU A 5 -11.61 2.27 7.00
CA GLU A 5 -12.99 2.36 6.52
C GLU A 5 -13.53 0.98 6.15
N HIS A 6 -12.69 0.15 5.49
CA HIS A 6 -13.04 -1.23 5.16
C HIS A 6 -13.29 -2.06 6.43
N ALA A 7 -12.37 -1.99 7.40
CA ALA A 7 -12.53 -2.70 8.67
C ALA A 7 -13.80 -2.26 9.43
N PHE A 8 -14.10 -0.96 9.43
CA PHE A 8 -15.32 -0.43 10.04
C PHE A 8 -16.58 -0.94 9.33
N THR A 9 -16.63 -0.88 7.99
CA THR A 9 -17.79 -1.38 7.24
C THR A 9 -18.01 -2.87 7.45
N LEU A 10 -16.94 -3.67 7.45
CA LEU A 10 -16.99 -5.10 7.73
C LEU A 10 -17.52 -5.41 9.15
N ALA A 11 -17.09 -4.65 10.14
CA ALA A 11 -17.57 -4.81 11.51
C ALA A 11 -19.08 -4.51 11.63
N VAL A 12 -19.54 -3.43 11.01
CA VAL A 12 -20.97 -3.07 11.00
C VAL A 12 -21.79 -4.11 10.22
N GLU A 13 -21.31 -4.57 9.07
CA GLU A 13 -21.96 -5.60 8.27
C GLU A 13 -22.08 -6.94 9.02
N SER A 14 -21.03 -7.30 9.75
CA SER A 14 -21.06 -8.49 10.60
C SER A 14 -22.08 -8.39 11.74
N LEU A 15 -22.23 -7.20 12.35
CA LEU A 15 -23.20 -6.96 13.41
C LEU A 15 -24.65 -6.96 12.91
N LEU A 16 -24.87 -6.51 11.67
CA LEU A 16 -26.20 -6.39 11.06
C LEU A 16 -26.58 -7.57 10.18
N ASP A 17 -25.68 -8.55 10.02
CA ASP A 17 -25.81 -9.70 9.09
C ASP A 17 -26.14 -9.25 7.65
N VAL A 18 -25.51 -8.19 7.18
CA VAL A 18 -25.72 -7.64 5.83
C VAL A 18 -24.83 -8.37 4.84
N LYS A 19 -25.43 -8.92 3.79
CA LYS A 19 -24.72 -9.57 2.68
C LYS A 19 -24.33 -8.52 1.63
N VAL A 20 -23.03 -8.39 1.39
CA VAL A 20 -22.48 -7.50 0.37
C VAL A 20 -22.48 -8.19 -0.99
N PRO A 21 -22.94 -7.55 -2.08
CA PRO A 21 -22.86 -8.10 -3.43
C PRO A 21 -21.43 -8.44 -3.84
N GLU A 22 -21.22 -9.53 -4.58
CA GLU A 22 -19.90 -10.01 -4.99
C GLU A 22 -19.11 -8.95 -5.76
N ARG A 23 -19.74 -8.23 -6.70
CA ARG A 23 -19.11 -7.13 -7.43
C ARG A 23 -18.56 -6.04 -6.50
N ALA A 24 -19.31 -5.68 -5.48
CA ALA A 24 -18.87 -4.67 -4.49
C ALA A 24 -17.68 -5.19 -3.65
N GLN A 25 -17.65 -6.49 -3.34
CA GLN A 25 -16.52 -7.10 -2.66
C GLN A 25 -15.25 -7.03 -3.53
N CYS A 26 -15.34 -7.38 -4.81
CA CYS A 26 -14.23 -7.28 -5.76
C CYS A 26 -13.71 -5.83 -5.87
N ILE A 27 -14.61 -4.85 -5.98
CA ILE A 27 -14.25 -3.43 -6.02
C ILE A 27 -13.54 -3.00 -4.73
N ARG A 28 -14.02 -3.45 -3.57
CA ARG A 28 -13.36 -3.15 -2.29
C ARG A 28 -11.95 -3.71 -2.24
N VAL A 29 -11.74 -4.95 -2.69
CA VAL A 29 -10.40 -5.57 -2.77
C VAL A 29 -9.51 -4.75 -3.69
N LEU A 30 -9.96 -4.43 -4.90
CA LEU A 30 -9.20 -3.63 -5.88
C LEU A 30 -8.73 -2.31 -5.26
N TYR A 31 -9.64 -1.55 -4.64
CA TYR A 31 -9.28 -0.25 -4.06
C TYR A 31 -8.49 -0.35 -2.75
N SER A 32 -8.61 -1.43 -2.01
CA SER A 32 -7.73 -1.70 -0.87
C SER A 32 -6.30 -1.97 -1.34
N GLU A 33 -6.11 -2.75 -2.41
CA GLU A 33 -4.79 -3.02 -2.98
C GLU A 33 -4.16 -1.77 -3.63
N ILE A 34 -4.94 -0.95 -4.34
CA ILE A 34 -4.45 0.37 -4.80
C ILE A 34 -4.01 1.23 -3.60
N GLY A 35 -4.76 1.21 -2.51
CA GLY A 35 -4.40 1.89 -1.26
C GLY A 35 -3.11 1.36 -0.65
N ARG A 36 -2.88 0.06 -0.73
CA ARG A 36 -1.64 -0.58 -0.29
C ARG A 36 -0.45 -0.15 -1.14
N ILE A 37 -0.60 -0.14 -2.47
CA ILE A 37 0.45 0.35 -3.39
C ILE A 37 0.75 1.82 -3.10
N LEU A 38 -0.27 2.67 -2.93
CA LEU A 38 -0.11 4.07 -2.57
C LEU A 38 0.70 4.26 -1.28
N ASN A 39 0.47 3.40 -0.28
CA ASN A 39 1.23 3.43 0.96
C ASN A 39 2.68 2.99 0.76
N HIS A 40 2.91 1.92 0.00
CA HIS A 40 4.27 1.44 -0.27
C HIS A 40 5.08 2.44 -1.09
N MET A 41 4.46 3.13 -2.05
CA MET A 41 5.10 4.18 -2.85
C MET A 41 5.41 5.47 -2.08
N ILE A 42 5.03 5.58 -0.83
CA ILE A 42 5.50 6.64 0.07
C ILE A 42 6.44 6.09 1.14
N ASN A 43 6.13 4.95 1.72
CA ASN A 43 6.88 4.39 2.84
C ASN A 43 8.30 3.95 2.43
N VAL A 44 8.42 3.10 1.40
CA VAL A 44 9.72 2.58 0.94
C VAL A 44 10.64 3.71 0.46
N PRO A 45 10.19 4.62 -0.42
CA PRO A 45 11.00 5.77 -0.80
C PRO A 45 11.35 6.74 0.35
N ALA A 46 10.45 6.90 1.33
CA ALA A 46 10.74 7.73 2.50
C ALA A 46 11.85 7.12 3.36
N GLN A 47 11.87 5.81 3.55
CA GLN A 47 12.98 5.13 4.23
C GLN A 47 14.28 5.27 3.44
N ALA A 48 14.24 5.16 2.11
CA ALA A 48 15.40 5.41 1.27
C ALA A 48 15.91 6.86 1.41
N LEU A 49 15.00 7.84 1.51
CA LEU A 49 15.33 9.25 1.76
C LEU A 49 16.04 9.43 3.10
N ASP A 50 15.56 8.78 4.16
CA ASP A 50 16.17 8.84 5.50
C ASP A 50 17.62 8.29 5.49
N VAL A 51 17.89 7.32 4.65
CA VAL A 51 19.24 6.78 4.40
C VAL A 51 20.06 7.70 3.49
N GLY A 52 19.42 8.63 2.76
CA GLY A 52 20.06 9.64 1.91
C GLY A 52 19.81 9.50 0.41
N ALA A 53 18.91 8.62 -0.02
CA ALA A 53 18.53 8.43 -1.42
C ALA A 53 17.26 9.22 -1.76
N LEU A 54 17.39 10.42 -2.33
CA LEU A 54 16.25 11.31 -2.66
C LEU A 54 15.46 10.84 -3.89
N THR A 55 16.12 10.33 -4.91
CA THR A 55 15.52 9.99 -6.22
C THR A 55 14.34 9.02 -6.12
N PRO A 56 14.38 7.94 -5.31
CA PRO A 56 13.25 7.03 -5.14
C PRO A 56 11.95 7.72 -4.68
N THR A 57 12.08 8.77 -3.86
CA THR A 57 10.92 9.54 -3.38
C THR A 57 10.22 10.26 -4.52
N LEU A 58 10.96 10.86 -5.42
CA LEU A 58 10.40 11.59 -6.58
C LEU A 58 9.70 10.61 -7.53
N TRP A 59 10.31 9.47 -7.83
CA TRP A 59 9.71 8.44 -8.70
C TRP A 59 8.47 7.81 -8.05
N GLY A 60 8.53 7.51 -6.76
CA GLY A 60 7.37 6.99 -6.03
C GLY A 60 6.19 7.97 -6.04
N TRP A 61 6.45 9.25 -5.94
CA TRP A 61 5.39 10.27 -5.98
C TRP A 61 4.77 10.44 -7.37
N GLU A 62 5.54 10.28 -8.43
CA GLU A 62 5.00 10.27 -9.80
C GLU A 62 3.98 9.14 -9.98
N GLU A 63 4.30 7.93 -9.54
CA GLU A 63 3.38 6.81 -9.64
C GLU A 63 2.17 6.95 -8.70
N ARG A 64 2.37 7.53 -7.52
CA ARG A 64 1.26 7.86 -6.62
C ARG A 64 0.27 8.84 -7.26
N GLU A 65 0.76 9.81 -8.00
CA GLU A 65 -0.08 10.79 -8.69
C GLU A 65 -1.02 10.09 -9.68
N LYS A 66 -0.53 9.15 -10.46
CA LYS A 66 -1.33 8.34 -11.39
C LYS A 66 -2.41 7.53 -10.66
N LEU A 67 -2.06 6.91 -9.53
CA LEU A 67 -3.01 6.13 -8.72
C LEU A 67 -4.07 6.99 -8.04
N MET A 68 -3.72 8.20 -7.61
CA MET A 68 -4.68 9.14 -7.02
C MET A 68 -5.75 9.61 -8.00
N VAL A 69 -5.45 9.66 -9.31
CA VAL A 69 -6.44 9.92 -10.37
C VAL A 69 -7.51 8.82 -10.41
N PHE A 70 -7.13 7.55 -10.20
CA PHE A 70 -8.11 6.46 -10.12
C PHE A 70 -9.05 6.61 -8.93
N TYR A 71 -8.56 7.13 -7.82
CA TYR A 71 -9.39 7.48 -6.67
C TYR A 71 -10.35 8.62 -6.96
N GLU A 72 -9.86 9.68 -7.55
CA GLU A 72 -10.67 10.83 -7.91
C GLU A 72 -11.81 10.45 -8.86
N ARG A 73 -11.53 9.63 -9.87
CA ARG A 73 -12.55 9.12 -10.81
C ARG A 73 -13.60 8.23 -10.15
N ALA A 74 -13.24 7.47 -9.11
CA ALA A 74 -14.18 6.59 -8.42
C ALA A 74 -15.05 7.30 -7.39
N CYS A 75 -14.55 8.34 -6.73
CA CYS A 75 -15.25 8.96 -5.58
C CYS A 75 -15.09 10.48 -5.47
N GLY A 76 -14.46 11.13 -6.45
CA GLY A 76 -14.25 12.59 -6.46
C GLY A 76 -13.15 13.08 -5.51
N SER A 77 -12.51 12.21 -4.75
CA SER A 77 -11.47 12.57 -3.78
C SER A 77 -10.17 11.84 -4.07
N ARG A 78 -9.06 12.57 -4.10
CA ARG A 78 -7.73 12.03 -4.44
C ARG A 78 -7.10 11.23 -3.29
N LEU A 79 -7.31 11.63 -2.05
CA LEU A 79 -6.64 11.06 -0.89
C LEU A 79 -7.61 10.53 0.17
N HIS A 80 -8.55 11.33 0.61
CA HIS A 80 -9.52 10.99 1.66
C HIS A 80 -10.87 10.59 1.05
N ALA A 81 -10.88 9.45 0.37
CA ALA A 81 -12.06 9.00 -0.34
C ALA A 81 -12.97 8.17 0.57
N ALA A 82 -14.17 8.63 0.79
CA ALA A 82 -15.23 7.92 1.49
C ALA A 82 -16.01 7.03 0.50
N TYR A 83 -15.36 6.02 -0.07
CA TYR A 83 -15.90 5.19 -1.12
C TYR A 83 -16.57 3.90 -0.62
N PHE A 84 -16.06 3.31 0.46
CA PHE A 84 -16.64 2.13 1.08
C PHE A 84 -17.85 2.54 1.93
N ARG A 85 -18.95 1.82 1.77
CA ARG A 85 -20.21 2.03 2.49
C ARG A 85 -20.71 0.70 3.05
N THR A 86 -21.39 0.73 4.17
CA THR A 86 -22.06 -0.47 4.69
C THR A 86 -23.01 -1.02 3.64
N GLY A 87 -22.86 -2.30 3.31
CA GLY A 87 -23.60 -2.97 2.24
C GLY A 87 -22.98 -2.89 0.84
N GLY A 88 -21.84 -2.19 0.66
CA GLY A 88 -21.17 -2.11 -0.63
C GLY A 88 -20.19 -0.98 -0.82
N VAL A 89 -20.30 -0.27 -1.95
CA VAL A 89 -19.52 0.89 -2.34
C VAL A 89 -20.44 2.04 -2.72
N HIS A 90 -19.92 3.27 -2.73
CA HIS A 90 -20.72 4.46 -3.01
C HIS A 90 -21.33 4.46 -4.42
N GLN A 91 -20.56 4.04 -5.42
CA GLN A 91 -21.00 3.95 -6.81
C GLN A 91 -20.21 2.86 -7.54
N ASP A 92 -20.74 2.36 -8.65
CA ASP A 92 -20.06 1.38 -9.49
C ASP A 92 -18.91 2.03 -10.29
N LEU A 93 -18.01 1.20 -10.80
CA LEU A 93 -16.88 1.62 -11.62
C LEU A 93 -17.24 1.66 -13.10
N GLU A 94 -16.76 2.69 -13.78
CA GLU A 94 -16.83 2.77 -15.24
C GLU A 94 -15.87 1.73 -15.87
N ASP A 95 -16.30 1.08 -16.94
CA ASP A 95 -15.46 0.11 -17.69
C ASP A 95 -14.16 0.75 -18.18
N LYS A 96 -14.20 2.02 -18.56
CA LYS A 96 -13.02 2.78 -18.96
C LYS A 96 -12.01 2.89 -17.82
N LEU A 97 -12.47 3.12 -16.59
CA LEU A 97 -11.62 3.21 -15.41
C LEU A 97 -10.95 1.87 -15.10
N ILE A 98 -11.69 0.77 -15.19
CA ILE A 98 -11.15 -0.58 -14.99
C ILE A 98 -10.06 -0.88 -16.02
N ASN A 99 -10.28 -0.55 -17.29
CA ASN A 99 -9.30 -0.72 -18.36
C ASN A 99 -8.05 0.14 -18.15
N ASP A 100 -8.19 1.36 -17.64
CA ASP A 100 -7.07 2.25 -17.37
C ASP A 100 -6.23 1.76 -16.18
N ILE A 101 -6.88 1.22 -15.13
CA ILE A 101 -6.19 0.55 -14.02
C ILE A 101 -5.40 -0.66 -14.52
N TYR A 102 -6.01 -1.50 -15.37
CA TYR A 102 -5.34 -2.65 -15.94
C TYR A 102 -4.10 -2.26 -16.76
N LYS A 103 -4.21 -1.24 -17.61
CA LYS A 103 -3.09 -0.71 -18.40
C LYS A 103 -1.97 -0.10 -17.56
N PHE A 104 -2.26 0.35 -16.36
CA PHE A 104 -1.26 0.89 -15.45
C PHE A 104 -0.36 -0.21 -14.87
N CYS A 105 -0.84 -1.43 -14.71
CA CYS A 105 -0.11 -2.49 -14.03
C CYS A 105 1.22 -2.86 -14.70
N ASP A 106 1.24 -3.04 -16.03
CA ASP A 106 2.44 -3.47 -16.75
C ASP A 106 3.59 -2.43 -16.71
N PRO A 107 3.35 -1.12 -17.02
CA PRO A 107 4.38 -0.11 -16.87
C PRO A 107 4.87 0.07 -15.43
N PHE A 108 3.98 -0.12 -14.46
CA PHE A 108 4.32 0.01 -13.03
C PHE A 108 5.34 -1.03 -12.57
N LEU A 109 5.29 -2.26 -13.09
CA LEU A 109 6.29 -3.29 -12.77
C LEU A 109 7.71 -2.85 -13.15
N LYS A 110 7.88 -2.18 -14.29
CA LYS A 110 9.19 -1.64 -14.70
C LYS A 110 9.72 -0.58 -13.74
N VAL A 111 8.82 0.27 -13.22
CA VAL A 111 9.21 1.28 -12.20
C VAL A 111 9.69 0.60 -10.92
N LEU A 112 9.09 -0.51 -10.52
CA LEU A 112 9.55 -1.29 -9.37
C LEU A 112 10.93 -1.90 -9.63
N ASP A 113 11.18 -2.47 -10.80
CA ASP A 113 12.49 -3.01 -11.20
C ASP A 113 13.57 -1.91 -11.18
N ASP A 114 13.24 -0.71 -11.69
CA ASP A 114 14.14 0.45 -11.67
C ASP A 114 14.46 0.91 -10.25
N LEU A 115 13.46 0.96 -9.36
CA LEU A 115 13.65 1.28 -7.94
C LEU A 115 14.50 0.23 -7.22
N GLU A 116 14.26 -1.04 -7.49
CA GLU A 116 15.04 -2.13 -6.92
C GLU A 116 16.49 -2.07 -7.37
N SER A 117 16.75 -1.87 -8.66
CA SER A 117 18.11 -1.75 -9.20
C SER A 117 18.88 -0.55 -8.61
N LEU A 118 18.15 0.55 -8.36
CA LEU A 118 18.73 1.76 -7.79
C LEU A 118 19.13 1.59 -6.31
N LEU A 119 18.38 0.81 -5.54
CA LEU A 119 18.55 0.68 -4.09
C LEU A 119 19.26 -0.60 -3.67
N THR A 120 18.77 -1.77 -4.10
CA THR A 120 19.17 -3.06 -3.54
C THR A 120 20.65 -3.36 -3.77
N GLU A 121 21.17 -3.10 -4.96
CA GLU A 121 22.56 -3.34 -5.30
C GLU A 121 23.47 -2.12 -5.13
N ASN A 122 22.92 -1.00 -4.71
CA ASN A 122 23.70 0.22 -4.51
C ASN A 122 24.69 0.09 -3.35
N ARG A 123 25.97 0.26 -3.64
CA ARG A 123 27.05 0.11 -2.66
C ARG A 123 26.90 1.06 -1.47
N ILE A 124 26.50 2.31 -1.71
CA ILE A 124 26.33 3.31 -0.66
C ILE A 124 25.14 2.94 0.23
N PHE A 125 24.03 2.52 -0.37
CA PHE A 125 22.85 2.11 0.35
C PHE A 125 23.12 0.88 1.21
N LYS A 126 23.82 -0.13 0.66
CA LYS A 126 24.27 -1.30 1.42
C LYS A 126 25.14 -0.93 2.61
N GLN A 127 26.13 -0.08 2.42
CA GLN A 127 27.05 0.34 3.51
C GLN A 127 26.34 1.12 4.63
N ARG A 128 25.20 1.74 4.33
CA ARG A 128 24.43 2.50 5.31
C ARG A 128 23.35 1.68 6.03
N ASN A 129 23.08 0.46 5.59
CA ASN A 129 22.02 -0.35 6.16
C ASN A 129 22.54 -1.70 6.71
N VAL A 130 23.50 -2.35 6.05
CA VAL A 130 23.96 -3.68 6.45
C VAL A 130 24.71 -3.57 7.78
N ASP A 131 24.30 -4.40 8.73
CA ASP A 131 24.86 -4.48 10.09
C ASP A 131 24.71 -3.18 10.92
N ILE A 132 23.80 -2.32 10.54
CA ILE A 132 23.49 -1.09 11.29
C ILE A 132 22.09 -1.19 11.92
N GLY A 133 22.00 -0.93 13.23
CA GLY A 133 20.74 -1.00 13.96
C GLY A 133 20.16 -2.40 14.04
N ILE A 134 21.01 -3.39 14.31
CA ILE A 134 20.59 -4.78 14.44
C ILE A 134 19.61 -4.91 15.61
N VAL A 135 18.44 -5.46 15.31
CA VAL A 135 17.40 -5.76 16.31
C VAL A 135 17.37 -7.28 16.50
N THR A 136 17.61 -7.73 17.70
CA THR A 136 17.58 -9.15 18.04
C THR A 136 16.16 -9.64 18.31
N LYS A 137 15.96 -10.96 18.28
CA LYS A 137 14.70 -11.58 18.67
C LYS A 137 14.26 -11.16 20.08
N GLN A 138 15.20 -11.06 21.03
CA GLN A 138 14.90 -10.68 22.39
C GLN A 138 14.43 -9.22 22.46
N ASP A 139 15.06 -8.31 21.71
CA ASP A 139 14.62 -6.90 21.65
C ASP A 139 13.18 -6.78 21.14
N VAL A 140 12.80 -7.61 20.15
CA VAL A 140 11.41 -7.62 19.63
C VAL A 140 10.40 -8.02 20.70
N LEU A 141 10.73 -9.02 21.51
CA LEU A 141 9.87 -9.47 22.61
C LEU A 141 9.81 -8.44 23.73
N ASP A 142 10.95 -7.90 24.12
CA ASP A 142 11.06 -6.94 25.22
C ASP A 142 10.38 -5.61 24.91
N TRP A 143 10.46 -5.17 23.64
CA TRP A 143 9.84 -3.92 23.20
C TRP A 143 8.42 -4.09 22.64
N GLY A 144 7.93 -5.32 22.55
CA GLY A 144 6.60 -5.62 22.02
C GLY A 144 6.43 -5.25 20.56
N LEU A 145 7.48 -5.39 19.73
CA LEU A 145 7.43 -5.06 18.32
C LEU A 145 6.56 -6.07 17.57
N THR A 146 5.71 -5.56 16.68
CA THR A 146 4.77 -6.37 15.88
C THR A 146 4.83 -5.99 14.40
N GLY A 147 4.02 -6.65 13.57
CA GLY A 147 3.87 -6.32 12.16
C GLY A 147 5.13 -6.57 11.33
N VAL A 148 5.52 -5.60 10.53
CA VAL A 148 6.64 -5.70 9.59
C VAL A 148 7.97 -5.95 10.29
N MET A 149 8.20 -5.34 11.45
CA MET A 149 9.42 -5.53 12.23
C MET A 149 9.57 -6.98 12.69
N ALA A 150 8.53 -7.55 13.29
CA ALA A 150 8.53 -8.94 13.71
C ALA A 150 8.66 -9.92 12.51
N ARG A 151 8.04 -9.60 11.38
CA ARG A 151 8.14 -10.42 10.16
C ARG A 151 9.54 -10.38 9.55
N GLY A 152 10.17 -9.20 9.48
CA GLY A 152 11.53 -9.05 8.95
C GLY A 152 12.57 -9.86 9.72
N LEU A 153 12.31 -10.13 11.00
CA LEU A 153 13.16 -10.95 11.87
C LEU A 153 12.77 -12.43 11.91
N SER A 154 11.88 -12.86 11.02
CA SER A 154 11.38 -14.25 10.94
C SER A 154 10.74 -14.79 12.24
N LEU A 155 10.24 -13.91 13.08
CA LEU A 155 9.61 -14.29 14.36
C LEU A 155 8.21 -14.89 14.23
N ILE A 156 7.62 -14.87 13.03
CA ILE A 156 6.29 -15.43 12.76
C ILE A 156 6.25 -16.95 12.96
N HIS A 157 7.38 -17.61 12.82
CA HIS A 157 7.48 -19.08 12.90
C HIS A 157 7.74 -19.60 14.33
N ILE A 158 7.61 -18.75 15.30
CA ILE A 158 7.74 -19.07 16.72
C ILE A 158 6.38 -19.00 17.38
#